data_3e132b2d49915c76c71720a18d87cda0
#
_entry.id   3e132b2d49915c76c71720a18d87cda0
#
_cell.length_a   1.000
_cell.length_b   1.000
_cell.length_c   1.000
_cell.angle_alpha   90.00
_cell.angle_beta   90.00
_cell.angle_gamma   90.00
#
_symmetry.space_group_name_H-M   'P 1'
#
loop_
_entity.id
_entity.type
_entity.pdbx_description
1 polymer ?
#
loop_
_entity_poly.entity_id
_entity_poly.type
_entity_poly.pdbx_seq_one_letter_code
_entity_poly.pdbx_strand_id
1 'polypeptide(L)'
;MSADNKASNSKFLKGTLILTASSIVVKVIGSLNWIILSRVLGGEGIGLYQMGFPIYLMAITVSSAGVPVAISIITSEKLANKDYRGAKRVFNVSLRVLLLTGVLFSSSLFFGADWLINNHIIRDSRAYYSIIALAPAVFFVTFLASFRGYLQGWQIMTPTAVSEIVEQLTRVITMLIFADLFMPYGLAFAAGGASMGAGVGAFCALLVLMWFYRRLKQRLQKEMAEQDDSAPVESAGHIIKRLLKLALPVSLTSLMLPIGANLDLLIVPQRLEAAGFDIHHATELFGYLTGMAVPLVNLATIFTAAMTISLVPSISESRALSSFDAIRDKIRIAFRVAMIITFPCFMGLYCLAEKVAALVYNAPGAAPAIQTMSIGILFLGMHQISTGILQGLGRTAIPVINMIIACIVKIVMSWYLTAVPELGIRGASMATVADFAVAAIINMGFIYKLTGYSFSVGSIIRPCFASGVMGAAIYGVLMLTESMGMWCVLFAMAAAVPVYALALLACGGLNKEDLDNVPFVGRRLLAVGQRFGLFK
;
A
#
# COMPACT_ATOMS: atom_id res chain seq x y z
N MET A 1 1.32 -38.99 3.34
CA MET A 1 0.48 -37.77 3.11
C MET A 1 -0.68 -38.20 2.23
N SER A 2 -1.92 -38.16 2.74
CA SER A 2 -3.12 -38.60 2.03
C SER A 2 -3.42 -37.72 0.82
N ALA A 3 -4.09 -38.25 -0.18
CA ALA A 3 -4.50 -37.52 -1.40
C ALA A 3 -5.33 -36.26 -1.06
N ASP A 4 -6.08 -36.27 0.03
CA ASP A 4 -6.85 -35.13 0.55
C ASP A 4 -5.95 -33.96 0.99
N ASN A 5 -4.78 -34.22 1.58
CA ASN A 5 -3.85 -33.17 1.99
C ASN A 5 -3.18 -32.49 0.77
N LYS A 6 -2.92 -33.23 -0.31
CA LYS A 6 -2.41 -32.67 -1.57
C LYS A 6 -3.46 -31.79 -2.26
N ALA A 7 -4.73 -32.21 -2.27
CA ALA A 7 -5.82 -31.44 -2.84
C ALA A 7 -6.13 -30.15 -2.06
N SER A 8 -6.06 -30.19 -0.72
CA SER A 8 -6.23 -29.02 0.16
C SER A 8 -5.10 -28.01 -0.03
N ASN A 9 -3.84 -28.45 -0.06
CA ASN A 9 -2.68 -27.58 -0.31
C ASN A 9 -2.72 -26.94 -1.70
N SER A 10 -3.15 -27.67 -2.73
CA SER A 10 -3.30 -27.14 -4.10
C SER A 10 -4.37 -26.05 -4.17
N LYS A 11 -5.52 -26.21 -3.50
CA LYS A 11 -6.57 -25.20 -3.44
C LYS A 11 -6.13 -23.95 -2.69
N PHE A 12 -5.43 -24.11 -1.57
CA PHE A 12 -4.87 -23.00 -0.79
C PHE A 12 -3.86 -22.19 -1.61
N LEU A 13 -2.87 -22.84 -2.23
CA LEU A 13 -1.88 -22.19 -3.08
C LEU A 13 -2.53 -21.42 -4.25
N LYS A 14 -3.50 -22.04 -4.93
CA LYS A 14 -4.25 -21.38 -6.00
C LYS A 14 -5.02 -20.17 -5.51
N GLY A 15 -5.67 -20.24 -4.35
CA GLY A 15 -6.38 -19.13 -3.75
C GLY A 15 -5.45 -17.96 -3.39
N THR A 16 -4.31 -18.25 -2.79
CA THR A 16 -3.28 -17.25 -2.44
C THR A 16 -2.72 -16.57 -3.68
N LEU A 17 -2.42 -17.31 -4.74
CA LEU A 17 -1.96 -16.75 -6.02
C LEU A 17 -3.01 -15.82 -6.65
N ILE A 18 -4.29 -16.19 -6.62
CA ILE A 18 -5.38 -15.36 -7.13
C ILE A 18 -5.46 -14.04 -6.36
N LEU A 19 -5.41 -14.07 -5.03
CA LEU A 19 -5.44 -12.85 -4.20
C LEU A 19 -4.21 -11.97 -4.42
N THR A 20 -3.02 -12.56 -4.50
CA THR A 20 -1.79 -11.80 -4.76
C THR A 20 -1.84 -11.13 -6.13
N ALA A 21 -2.26 -11.85 -7.16
CA ALA A 21 -2.40 -11.30 -8.51
C ALA A 21 -3.44 -10.16 -8.55
N SER A 22 -4.61 -10.34 -7.92
CA SER A 22 -5.62 -9.28 -7.84
C SER A 22 -5.11 -8.04 -7.11
N SER A 23 -4.39 -8.21 -6.01
CA SER A 23 -3.82 -7.09 -5.24
C SER A 23 -2.77 -6.30 -6.05
N ILE A 24 -1.97 -6.97 -6.88
CA ILE A 24 -1.02 -6.30 -7.79
C ILE A 24 -1.79 -5.49 -8.83
N VAL A 25 -2.80 -6.09 -9.48
CA VAL A 25 -3.62 -5.42 -10.48
C VAL A 25 -4.31 -4.18 -9.88
N VAL A 26 -4.92 -4.31 -8.71
CA VAL A 26 -5.57 -3.21 -7.97
C VAL A 26 -4.59 -2.08 -7.68
N LYS A 27 -3.36 -2.39 -7.23
CA LYS A 27 -2.33 -1.37 -6.97
C LYS A 27 -1.88 -0.65 -8.23
N VAL A 28 -1.69 -1.37 -9.34
CA VAL A 28 -1.34 -0.76 -10.63
C VAL A 28 -2.45 0.18 -11.12
N ILE A 29 -3.70 -0.28 -11.12
CA ILE A 29 -4.85 0.56 -11.49
C ILE A 29 -4.94 1.79 -10.59
N GLY A 30 -4.75 1.61 -9.27
CA GLY A 30 -4.75 2.72 -8.31
C GLY A 30 -3.65 3.75 -8.57
N SER A 31 -2.44 3.30 -8.91
CA SER A 31 -1.32 4.20 -9.22
C SER A 31 -1.55 4.98 -10.53
N LEU A 32 -2.08 4.32 -11.57
CA LEU A 32 -2.44 4.99 -12.82
C LEU A 32 -3.55 6.02 -12.63
N ASN A 33 -4.51 5.71 -11.76
CA ASN A 33 -5.59 6.64 -11.43
C ASN A 33 -5.08 7.98 -10.90
N TRP A 34 -4.03 7.98 -10.06
CA TRP A 34 -3.45 9.22 -9.53
C TRP A 34 -2.91 10.14 -10.63
N ILE A 35 -2.32 9.56 -11.68
CA ILE A 35 -1.83 10.33 -12.83
C ILE A 35 -2.98 10.99 -13.56
N ILE A 36 -4.07 10.27 -13.82
CA ILE A 36 -5.21 10.79 -14.57
C ILE A 36 -5.97 11.82 -13.73
N LEU A 37 -6.24 11.50 -12.47
CA LEU A 37 -6.99 12.36 -11.55
C LEU A 37 -6.27 13.70 -11.31
N SER A 38 -4.93 13.68 -11.20
CA SER A 38 -4.14 14.89 -11.00
C SER A 38 -4.18 15.82 -12.22
N ARG A 39 -4.36 15.28 -13.42
CA ARG A 39 -4.56 16.08 -14.63
C ARG A 39 -5.94 16.74 -14.70
N VAL A 40 -6.94 16.11 -14.11
CA VAL A 40 -8.31 16.64 -14.06
C VAL A 40 -8.45 17.69 -12.96
N LEU A 41 -7.98 17.37 -11.74
CA LEU A 41 -8.18 18.21 -10.55
C LEU A 41 -7.05 19.23 -10.30
N GLY A 42 -5.87 19.04 -10.92
CA GLY A 42 -4.68 19.80 -10.56
C GLY A 42 -4.16 19.50 -9.16
N GLY A 43 -3.10 20.20 -8.73
CA GLY A 43 -2.49 19.99 -7.42
C GLY A 43 -3.41 20.36 -6.26
N GLU A 44 -4.08 21.49 -6.36
CA GLU A 44 -5.00 21.99 -5.34
C GLU A 44 -6.22 21.09 -5.16
N GLY A 45 -6.85 20.63 -6.25
CA GLY A 45 -7.98 19.71 -6.15
C GLY A 45 -7.60 18.33 -5.61
N ILE A 46 -6.41 17.84 -5.93
CA ILE A 46 -5.83 16.64 -5.29
C ILE A 46 -5.60 16.87 -3.80
N GLY A 47 -5.13 18.07 -3.40
CA GLY A 47 -4.98 18.45 -2.00
C GLY A 47 -6.31 18.37 -1.24
N LEU A 48 -7.38 18.94 -1.80
CA LEU A 48 -8.74 18.88 -1.23
C LEU A 48 -9.25 17.45 -1.10
N TYR A 49 -9.03 16.61 -2.11
CA TYR A 49 -9.35 15.18 -2.05
C TYR A 49 -8.56 14.47 -0.94
N GLN A 50 -7.26 14.74 -0.86
CA GLN A 50 -6.36 14.13 0.11
C GLN A 50 -6.59 14.59 1.56
N MET A 51 -7.25 15.70 1.79
CA MET A 51 -7.66 16.11 3.14
C MET A 51 -8.79 15.23 3.70
N GLY A 52 -9.65 14.68 2.87
CA GLY A 52 -10.70 13.73 3.30
C GLY A 52 -10.23 12.29 3.43
N PHE A 53 -9.28 11.87 2.59
CA PHE A 53 -8.92 10.47 2.42
C PHE A 53 -8.29 9.79 3.66
N PRO A 54 -7.35 10.42 4.42
CA PRO A 54 -6.81 9.83 5.65
C PRO A 54 -7.87 9.59 6.73
N ILE A 55 -8.83 10.50 6.87
CA ILE A 55 -9.93 10.38 7.84
C ILE A 55 -10.83 9.21 7.47
N TYR A 56 -11.15 9.09 6.19
CA TYR A 56 -11.87 7.94 5.65
C TYR A 56 -11.13 6.62 5.94
N LEU A 57 -9.81 6.55 5.68
CA LEU A 57 -8.99 5.37 5.99
C LEU A 57 -9.02 5.03 7.48
N MET A 58 -8.95 6.03 8.34
CA MET A 58 -9.06 5.86 9.78
C MET A 58 -10.41 5.28 10.17
N ALA A 59 -11.51 5.86 9.64
CA ALA A 59 -12.86 5.42 9.92
C ALA A 59 -13.11 3.96 9.52
N ILE A 60 -12.70 3.52 8.32
CA ILE A 60 -12.84 2.14 7.90
C ILE A 60 -11.93 1.18 8.68
N THR A 61 -10.73 1.62 9.05
CA THR A 61 -9.82 0.79 9.83
C THR A 61 -10.36 0.54 11.23
N VAL A 62 -10.87 1.56 11.90
CA VAL A 62 -11.49 1.41 13.22
C VAL A 62 -12.77 0.58 13.13
N SER A 63 -13.58 0.79 12.10
CA SER A 63 -14.88 0.10 11.96
C SER A 63 -14.77 -1.37 11.59
N SER A 64 -13.72 -1.80 10.86
CA SER A 64 -13.72 -3.12 10.22
C SER A 64 -12.39 -3.85 10.07
N ALA A 65 -11.21 -3.23 10.32
CA ALA A 65 -9.93 -3.78 9.84
C ALA A 65 -9.64 -5.24 10.20
N GLY A 66 -9.69 -5.65 11.43
CA GLY A 66 -9.39 -7.03 11.85
C GLY A 66 -10.56 -8.00 11.73
N VAL A 67 -11.76 -7.47 11.49
CA VAL A 67 -12.99 -8.27 11.56
C VAL A 67 -13.10 -9.32 10.45
N PRO A 68 -12.74 -9.06 9.17
CA PRO A 68 -12.76 -10.11 8.13
C PRO A 68 -11.89 -11.31 8.47
N VAL A 69 -10.70 -11.06 9.05
CA VAL A 69 -9.78 -12.14 9.48
C VAL A 69 -10.40 -12.96 10.60
N ALA A 70 -10.98 -12.30 11.61
CA ALA A 70 -11.66 -12.97 12.70
C ALA A 70 -12.86 -13.81 12.23
N ILE A 71 -13.69 -13.27 11.33
CA ILE A 71 -14.82 -14.00 10.73
C ILE A 71 -14.29 -15.22 9.97
N SER A 72 -13.24 -15.06 9.18
CA SER A 72 -12.64 -16.15 8.40
C SER A 72 -12.15 -17.28 9.30
N ILE A 73 -11.44 -16.97 10.39
CA ILE A 73 -10.93 -17.96 11.36
C ILE A 73 -12.09 -18.73 12.00
N ILE A 74 -13.08 -18.02 12.56
CA ILE A 74 -14.19 -18.67 13.28
C ILE A 74 -15.05 -19.47 12.32
N THR A 75 -15.30 -18.96 11.11
CA THR A 75 -16.05 -19.67 10.07
C THR A 75 -15.33 -20.95 9.65
N SER A 76 -14.03 -20.90 9.37
CA SER A 76 -13.22 -22.09 9.00
C SER A 76 -13.24 -23.16 10.09
N GLU A 77 -13.16 -22.74 11.35
CA GLU A 77 -13.22 -23.66 12.50
C GLU A 77 -14.60 -24.35 12.60
N LYS A 78 -15.69 -23.58 12.44
CA LYS A 78 -17.05 -24.14 12.41
C LYS A 78 -17.23 -25.14 11.26
N LEU A 79 -16.71 -24.81 10.08
CA LEU A 79 -16.77 -25.70 8.92
C LEU A 79 -15.92 -26.97 9.08
N ALA A 80 -14.77 -26.89 9.72
CA ALA A 80 -13.94 -28.07 10.04
C ALA A 80 -14.70 -29.07 10.94
N ASN A 81 -15.53 -28.55 11.83
CA ASN A 81 -16.39 -29.35 12.72
C ASN A 81 -17.76 -29.69 12.07
N LYS A 82 -17.94 -29.42 10.76
CA LYS A 82 -19.20 -29.60 10.01
C LYS A 82 -20.40 -28.83 10.62
N ASP A 83 -20.14 -27.78 11.42
CA ASP A 83 -21.15 -26.92 12.01
C ASP A 83 -21.54 -25.78 11.03
N TYR A 84 -22.29 -26.11 10.00
CA TYR A 84 -22.73 -25.18 8.97
C TYR A 84 -23.71 -24.13 9.52
N ARG A 85 -24.58 -24.52 10.48
CA ARG A 85 -25.52 -23.61 11.14
C ARG A 85 -24.77 -22.61 12.02
N GLY A 86 -23.76 -23.05 12.74
CA GLY A 86 -22.86 -22.20 13.51
C GLY A 86 -22.09 -21.21 12.62
N ALA A 87 -21.54 -21.66 11.49
CA ALA A 87 -20.87 -20.79 10.51
C ALA A 87 -21.81 -19.69 9.96
N LYS A 88 -23.05 -20.03 9.62
CA LYS A 88 -24.07 -19.06 9.20
C LYS A 88 -24.44 -18.09 10.33
N ARG A 89 -24.51 -18.57 11.58
CA ARG A 89 -24.76 -17.73 12.75
C ARG A 89 -23.65 -16.72 12.98
N VAL A 90 -22.38 -17.13 12.87
CA VAL A 90 -21.22 -16.23 12.91
C VAL A 90 -21.35 -15.14 11.86
N PHE A 91 -21.66 -15.51 10.62
CA PHE A 91 -21.88 -14.52 9.55
C PHE A 91 -23.00 -13.53 9.88
N ASN A 92 -24.18 -14.02 10.33
CA ASN A 92 -25.31 -13.16 10.64
C ASN A 92 -25.04 -12.21 11.82
N VAL A 93 -24.32 -12.67 12.85
CA VAL A 93 -23.91 -11.85 14.00
C VAL A 93 -22.92 -10.79 13.55
N SER A 94 -21.89 -11.19 12.81
CA SER A 94 -20.87 -10.29 12.27
C SER A 94 -21.45 -9.24 11.33
N LEU A 95 -22.42 -9.65 10.48
CA LEU A 95 -23.12 -8.74 9.56
C LEU A 95 -23.87 -7.64 10.33
N ARG A 96 -24.56 -7.99 11.43
CA ARG A 96 -25.27 -7.02 12.28
C ARG A 96 -24.29 -6.08 12.99
N VAL A 97 -23.20 -6.60 13.51
CA VAL A 97 -22.16 -5.78 14.16
C VAL A 97 -21.57 -4.79 13.16
N LEU A 98 -21.16 -5.27 11.97
CA LEU A 98 -20.57 -4.41 10.94
C LEU A 98 -21.58 -3.46 10.30
N LEU A 99 -22.87 -3.80 10.26
CA LEU A 99 -23.93 -2.86 9.90
C LEU A 99 -24.00 -1.69 10.90
N LEU A 100 -24.01 -2.01 12.21
CA LEU A 100 -24.08 -0.99 13.26
C LEU A 100 -22.82 -0.12 13.30
N THR A 101 -21.63 -0.72 13.27
CA THR A 101 -20.38 0.04 13.24
C THR A 101 -20.26 0.86 11.95
N GLY A 102 -20.64 0.31 10.80
CA GLY A 102 -20.64 1.01 9.52
C GLY A 102 -21.57 2.23 9.52
N VAL A 103 -22.79 2.11 10.04
CA VAL A 103 -23.71 3.25 10.21
C VAL A 103 -23.11 4.26 11.19
N LEU A 104 -22.59 3.81 12.33
CA LEU A 104 -22.02 4.69 13.35
C LEU A 104 -20.86 5.52 12.78
N PHE A 105 -19.85 4.88 12.18
CA PHE A 105 -18.67 5.60 11.67
C PHE A 105 -18.97 6.41 10.40
N SER A 106 -19.87 5.94 9.53
CA SER A 106 -20.35 6.72 8.38
C SER A 106 -21.09 7.97 8.82
N SER A 107 -22.02 7.85 9.78
CA SER A 107 -22.73 9.00 10.35
C SER A 107 -21.81 9.95 11.11
N SER A 108 -20.86 9.41 11.88
CA SER A 108 -19.85 10.20 12.57
C SER A 108 -19.00 11.03 11.61
N LEU A 109 -18.62 10.44 10.46
CA LEU A 109 -17.86 11.17 9.44
C LEU A 109 -18.72 12.23 8.75
N PHE A 110 -19.98 11.91 8.44
CA PHE A 110 -20.91 12.85 7.77
C PHE A 110 -21.22 14.06 8.65
N PHE A 111 -21.69 13.84 9.88
CA PHE A 111 -22.04 14.93 10.82
C PHE A 111 -20.82 15.55 11.48
N GLY A 112 -19.71 14.83 11.58
CA GLY A 112 -18.46 15.33 12.14
C GLY A 112 -17.66 16.22 11.19
N ALA A 113 -17.98 16.24 9.89
CA ALA A 113 -17.25 17.03 8.89
C ALA A 113 -17.27 18.53 9.24
N ASP A 114 -18.44 19.08 9.58
CA ASP A 114 -18.57 20.49 10.01
C ASP A 114 -17.75 20.79 11.26
N TRP A 115 -17.74 19.89 12.23
CA TRP A 115 -16.97 20.06 13.46
C TRP A 115 -15.46 20.07 13.18
N LEU A 116 -14.97 19.20 12.29
CA LEU A 116 -13.55 19.14 11.89
C LEU A 116 -13.09 20.45 11.25
N ILE A 117 -13.93 21.07 10.44
CA ILE A 117 -13.63 22.33 9.75
C ILE A 117 -13.75 23.52 10.70
N ASN A 118 -14.85 23.63 11.44
CA ASN A 118 -15.11 24.76 12.33
C ASN A 118 -14.08 24.85 13.48
N ASN A 119 -13.51 23.71 13.91
CA ASN A 119 -12.41 23.70 14.88
C ASN A 119 -11.03 23.79 14.24
N HIS A 120 -10.93 24.13 12.95
CA HIS A 120 -9.67 24.28 12.22
C HIS A 120 -8.74 23.06 12.27
N ILE A 121 -9.30 21.86 12.51
CA ILE A 121 -8.56 20.59 12.43
C ILE A 121 -8.17 20.33 10.97
N ILE A 122 -9.12 20.58 10.06
CA ILE A 122 -8.88 20.66 8.63
C ILE A 122 -8.86 22.13 8.25
N ARG A 123 -7.73 22.57 7.73
CA ARG A 123 -7.46 23.98 7.49
C ARG A 123 -8.28 24.57 6.34
N ASP A 124 -8.42 23.81 5.26
CA ASP A 124 -9.16 24.25 4.09
C ASP A 124 -10.62 23.81 4.17
N SER A 125 -11.52 24.76 4.36
CA SER A 125 -12.97 24.52 4.48
C SER A 125 -13.58 23.87 3.23
N ARG A 126 -12.96 24.03 2.08
CA ARG A 126 -13.42 23.43 0.80
C ARG A 126 -13.30 21.91 0.80
N ALA A 127 -12.46 21.31 1.66
CA ALA A 127 -12.35 19.87 1.85
C ALA A 127 -13.64 19.24 2.42
N TYR A 128 -14.59 20.04 2.93
CA TYR A 128 -15.89 19.58 3.43
C TYR A 128 -16.57 18.61 2.47
N TYR A 129 -16.66 18.98 1.18
CA TYR A 129 -17.34 18.15 0.18
C TYR A 129 -16.65 16.81 -0.06
N SER A 130 -15.31 16.76 0.03
CA SER A 130 -14.55 15.51 -0.07
C SER A 130 -14.81 14.59 1.12
N ILE A 131 -14.95 15.16 2.34
CA ILE A 131 -15.18 14.38 3.57
C ILE A 131 -16.57 13.77 3.58
N ILE A 132 -17.62 14.59 3.34
CA ILE A 132 -19.01 14.08 3.36
C ILE A 132 -19.26 13.06 2.24
N ALA A 133 -18.62 13.24 1.08
CA ALA A 133 -18.74 12.32 -0.06
C ALA A 133 -18.12 10.93 0.22
N LEU A 134 -17.14 10.85 1.15
CA LEU A 134 -16.54 9.60 1.59
C LEU A 134 -17.35 8.87 2.66
N ALA A 135 -18.29 9.55 3.34
CA ALA A 135 -19.07 8.94 4.43
C ALA A 135 -19.86 7.68 3.98
N PRO A 136 -20.59 7.66 2.85
CA PRO A 136 -21.26 6.46 2.37
C PRO A 136 -20.29 5.31 2.08
N ALA A 137 -19.06 5.62 1.64
CA ALA A 137 -18.05 4.61 1.38
C ALA A 137 -17.64 3.87 2.65
N VAL A 138 -17.53 4.55 3.80
CA VAL A 138 -17.27 3.92 5.11
C VAL A 138 -18.30 2.84 5.40
N PHE A 139 -19.58 3.15 5.20
CA PHE A 139 -20.66 2.19 5.40
C PHE A 139 -20.52 0.96 4.49
N PHE A 140 -20.39 1.16 3.18
CA PHE A 140 -20.33 0.04 2.23
C PHE A 140 -19.07 -0.81 2.44
N VAL A 141 -17.89 -0.20 2.65
CA VAL A 141 -16.64 -0.94 2.89
C VAL A 141 -16.72 -1.74 4.19
N THR A 142 -17.27 -1.17 5.25
CA THR A 142 -17.45 -1.88 6.52
C THR A 142 -18.41 -3.06 6.35
N PHE A 143 -19.50 -2.85 5.65
CA PHE A 143 -20.52 -3.89 5.45
C PHE A 143 -20.03 -5.04 4.57
N LEU A 144 -19.34 -4.76 3.46
CA LEU A 144 -18.80 -5.78 2.56
C LEU A 144 -17.68 -6.61 3.23
N ALA A 145 -17.02 -6.08 4.25
CA ALA A 145 -15.99 -6.80 5.00
C ALA A 145 -16.50 -8.09 5.64
N SER A 146 -17.79 -8.14 6.04
CA SER A 146 -18.43 -9.35 6.55
C SER A 146 -18.52 -10.45 5.49
N PHE A 147 -18.87 -10.10 4.26
CA PHE A 147 -18.95 -11.05 3.14
C PHE A 147 -17.57 -11.58 2.76
N ARG A 148 -16.55 -10.69 2.68
CA ARG A 148 -15.17 -11.10 2.40
C ARG A 148 -14.68 -12.09 3.46
N GLY A 149 -14.80 -11.76 4.74
CA GLY A 149 -14.39 -12.64 5.84
C GLY A 149 -15.10 -13.99 5.81
N TYR A 150 -16.41 -14.02 5.58
CA TYR A 150 -17.18 -15.25 5.51
C TYR A 150 -16.78 -16.14 4.32
N LEU A 151 -16.67 -15.58 3.11
CA LEU A 151 -16.27 -16.32 1.90
C LEU A 151 -14.82 -16.82 1.97
N GLN A 152 -13.93 -16.04 2.55
CA GLN A 152 -12.55 -16.47 2.85
C GLN A 152 -12.53 -17.63 3.86
N GLY A 153 -13.42 -17.62 4.86
CA GLY A 153 -13.59 -18.73 5.80
C GLY A 153 -14.00 -20.05 5.13
N TRP A 154 -14.72 -19.98 4.01
CA TRP A 154 -15.00 -21.12 3.13
C TRP A 154 -13.81 -21.50 2.23
N GLN A 155 -12.67 -20.85 2.36
CA GLN A 155 -11.49 -21.00 1.49
C GLN A 155 -11.79 -20.69 0.01
N ILE A 156 -12.80 -19.84 -0.25
CA ILE A 156 -13.17 -19.38 -1.60
C ILE A 156 -12.62 -17.97 -1.77
N MET A 157 -11.43 -17.85 -2.39
CA MET A 157 -10.72 -16.57 -2.52
C MET A 157 -11.14 -15.76 -3.76
N THR A 158 -11.68 -16.42 -4.78
CA THR A 158 -12.11 -15.77 -6.04
C THR A 158 -13.11 -14.63 -5.84
N PRO A 159 -14.16 -14.73 -4.97
CA PRO A 159 -15.07 -13.62 -4.74
C PRO A 159 -14.39 -12.37 -4.21
N THR A 160 -13.44 -12.53 -3.29
CA THR A 160 -12.65 -11.42 -2.74
C THR A 160 -11.83 -10.75 -3.84
N ALA A 161 -11.08 -11.53 -4.63
CA ALA A 161 -10.26 -11.02 -5.73
C ALA A 161 -11.10 -10.27 -6.78
N VAL A 162 -12.22 -10.86 -7.22
CA VAL A 162 -13.11 -10.22 -8.19
C VAL A 162 -13.73 -8.94 -7.61
N SER A 163 -14.18 -8.98 -6.35
CA SER A 163 -14.75 -7.80 -5.70
C SER A 163 -13.76 -6.65 -5.57
N GLU A 164 -12.48 -6.93 -5.29
CA GLU A 164 -11.42 -5.89 -5.21
C GLU A 164 -11.14 -5.25 -6.56
N ILE A 165 -11.07 -6.06 -7.63
CA ILE A 165 -10.87 -5.55 -8.99
C ILE A 165 -12.06 -4.70 -9.44
N VAL A 166 -13.31 -5.18 -9.23
CA VAL A 166 -14.53 -4.44 -9.57
C VAL A 166 -14.61 -3.15 -8.76
N GLU A 167 -14.33 -3.20 -7.45
CA GLU A 167 -14.28 -2.02 -6.59
C GLU A 167 -13.33 -0.96 -7.15
N GLN A 168 -12.11 -1.37 -7.48
CA GLN A 168 -11.08 -0.43 -7.94
C GLN A 168 -11.40 0.12 -9.33
N LEU A 169 -11.83 -0.71 -10.28
CA LEU A 169 -12.21 -0.25 -11.62
C LEU A 169 -13.39 0.72 -11.57
N THR A 170 -14.45 0.36 -10.83
CA THR A 170 -15.63 1.21 -10.70
C THR A 170 -15.28 2.51 -9.98
N ARG A 171 -14.46 2.45 -8.92
CA ARG A 171 -13.95 3.63 -8.21
C ARG A 171 -13.25 4.58 -9.18
N VAL A 172 -12.30 4.09 -9.97
CA VAL A 172 -11.51 4.91 -10.90
C VAL A 172 -12.40 5.56 -11.95
N ILE A 173 -13.28 4.78 -12.58
CA ILE A 173 -14.18 5.28 -13.63
C ILE A 173 -15.13 6.36 -13.06
N THR A 174 -15.79 6.07 -11.94
CA THR A 174 -16.75 7.01 -11.35
C THR A 174 -16.10 8.23 -10.73
N MET A 175 -14.89 8.09 -10.16
CA MET A 175 -14.08 9.17 -9.65
C MET A 175 -13.76 10.20 -10.76
N LEU A 176 -13.33 9.73 -11.93
CA LEU A 176 -13.01 10.60 -13.05
C LEU A 176 -14.27 11.25 -13.65
N ILE A 177 -15.34 10.48 -13.83
CA ILE A 177 -16.62 11.00 -14.34
C ILE A 177 -17.18 12.07 -13.41
N PHE A 178 -17.21 11.84 -12.10
CA PHE A 178 -17.77 12.80 -11.16
C PHE A 178 -16.85 14.01 -10.94
N ALA A 179 -15.53 13.82 -11.00
CA ALA A 179 -14.60 14.96 -10.96
C ALA A 179 -14.85 15.92 -12.13
N ASP A 180 -14.98 15.39 -13.34
CA ASP A 180 -15.26 16.19 -14.54
C ASP A 180 -16.65 16.81 -14.51
N LEU A 181 -17.68 16.03 -14.15
CA LEU A 181 -19.08 16.48 -14.08
C LEU A 181 -19.29 17.63 -13.09
N PHE A 182 -18.60 17.61 -11.97
CA PHE A 182 -18.71 18.64 -10.92
C PHE A 182 -17.71 19.79 -11.08
N MET A 183 -16.76 19.71 -12.01
CA MET A 183 -15.79 20.78 -12.27
C MET A 183 -16.42 22.15 -12.57
N PRO A 184 -17.52 22.24 -13.36
CA PRO A 184 -18.18 23.52 -13.62
C PRO A 184 -18.74 24.23 -12.37
N TYR A 185 -19.01 23.49 -11.30
CA TYR A 185 -19.49 24.02 -10.02
C TYR A 185 -18.37 24.48 -9.09
N GLY A 186 -17.13 24.25 -9.46
CA GLY A 186 -15.93 24.63 -8.72
C GLY A 186 -15.10 23.44 -8.24
N LEU A 187 -13.82 23.72 -7.93
CA LEU A 187 -12.82 22.70 -7.60
C LEU A 187 -13.18 21.89 -6.35
N ALA A 188 -13.81 22.52 -5.34
CA ALA A 188 -14.26 21.84 -4.12
C ALA A 188 -15.33 20.77 -4.42
N PHE A 189 -16.28 21.09 -5.33
CA PHE A 189 -17.30 20.12 -5.76
C PHE A 189 -16.68 19.01 -6.63
N ALA A 190 -15.70 19.33 -7.47
CA ALA A 190 -15.01 18.34 -8.28
C ALA A 190 -14.22 17.34 -7.40
N ALA A 191 -13.52 17.82 -6.36
CA ALA A 191 -12.81 16.97 -5.40
C ALA A 191 -13.79 16.11 -4.58
N GLY A 192 -14.94 16.68 -4.19
CA GLY A 192 -16.04 15.94 -3.56
C GLY A 192 -16.62 14.87 -4.48
N GLY A 193 -16.86 15.20 -5.76
CA GLY A 193 -17.29 14.24 -6.78
C GLY A 193 -16.30 13.09 -6.97
N ALA A 194 -15.02 13.40 -7.06
CA ALA A 194 -13.98 12.37 -7.09
C ALA A 194 -14.07 11.43 -5.87
N SER A 195 -14.32 11.99 -4.69
CA SER A 195 -14.46 11.23 -3.43
C SER A 195 -15.66 10.28 -3.43
N MET A 196 -16.77 10.62 -4.13
CA MET A 196 -17.94 9.75 -4.29
C MET A 196 -17.61 8.42 -4.96
N GLY A 197 -16.57 8.39 -5.82
CA GLY A 197 -16.14 7.18 -6.51
C GLY A 197 -15.81 6.03 -5.54
N ALA A 198 -15.34 6.32 -4.34
CA ALA A 198 -15.07 5.30 -3.32
C ALA A 198 -16.36 4.59 -2.87
N GLY A 199 -17.45 5.34 -2.68
CA GLY A 199 -18.75 4.79 -2.29
C GLY A 199 -19.36 3.92 -3.38
N VAL A 200 -19.34 4.40 -4.63
CA VAL A 200 -19.88 3.65 -5.78
C VAL A 200 -19.06 2.36 -6.01
N GLY A 201 -17.73 2.43 -5.93
CA GLY A 201 -16.87 1.25 -6.05
C GLY A 201 -17.19 0.20 -4.99
N ALA A 202 -17.28 0.61 -3.72
CA ALA A 202 -17.62 -0.28 -2.62
C ALA A 202 -19.02 -0.89 -2.76
N PHE A 203 -20.00 -0.11 -3.23
CA PHE A 203 -21.34 -0.60 -3.51
C PHE A 203 -21.33 -1.69 -4.61
N CYS A 204 -20.65 -1.46 -5.73
CA CYS A 204 -20.52 -2.46 -6.78
C CYS A 204 -19.82 -3.74 -6.31
N ALA A 205 -18.76 -3.61 -5.50
CA ALA A 205 -18.09 -4.74 -4.87
C ALA A 205 -19.03 -5.54 -3.96
N LEU A 206 -19.87 -4.85 -3.21
CA LEU A 206 -20.89 -5.49 -2.36
C LEU A 206 -21.87 -6.30 -3.19
N LEU A 207 -22.34 -5.79 -4.33
CA LEU A 207 -23.24 -6.51 -5.24
C LEU A 207 -22.59 -7.81 -5.76
N VAL A 208 -21.32 -7.76 -6.13
CA VAL A 208 -20.55 -8.94 -6.55
C VAL A 208 -20.48 -9.96 -5.42
N LEU A 209 -20.13 -9.53 -4.20
CA LEU A 209 -20.04 -10.44 -3.05
C LEU A 209 -21.40 -11.04 -2.67
N MET A 210 -22.49 -10.26 -2.74
CA MET A 210 -23.84 -10.77 -2.51
C MET A 210 -24.25 -11.81 -3.55
N TRP A 211 -23.85 -11.65 -4.81
CA TRP A 211 -24.10 -12.63 -5.85
C TRP A 211 -23.38 -13.96 -5.57
N PHE A 212 -22.11 -13.93 -5.19
CA PHE A 212 -21.37 -15.13 -4.78
C PHE A 212 -21.97 -15.76 -3.51
N TYR A 213 -22.35 -14.94 -2.53
CA TYR A 213 -23.00 -15.42 -1.31
C TYR A 213 -24.33 -16.12 -1.61
N ARG A 214 -25.16 -15.58 -2.52
CA ARG A 214 -26.43 -16.23 -2.93
C ARG A 214 -26.19 -17.61 -3.53
N ARG A 215 -25.18 -17.76 -4.37
CA ARG A 215 -24.78 -19.07 -4.92
C ARG A 215 -24.30 -20.04 -3.83
N LEU A 216 -23.49 -19.57 -2.90
CA LEU A 216 -23.03 -20.37 -1.77
C LEU A 216 -24.21 -20.78 -0.86
N LYS A 217 -25.16 -19.87 -0.63
CA LYS A 217 -26.34 -20.12 0.23
C LYS A 217 -27.19 -21.28 -0.27
N GLN A 218 -27.34 -21.45 -1.57
CA GLN A 218 -28.09 -22.57 -2.15
C GLN A 218 -27.43 -23.93 -1.82
N ARG A 219 -26.11 -23.99 -1.88
CA ARG A 219 -25.35 -25.18 -1.48
C ARG A 219 -25.42 -25.39 0.04
N LEU A 220 -25.23 -24.34 0.81
CA LEU A 220 -25.27 -24.35 2.26
C LEU A 220 -26.62 -24.85 2.82
N GLN A 221 -27.74 -24.53 2.16
CA GLN A 221 -29.07 -25.00 2.58
C GLN A 221 -29.19 -26.52 2.56
N LYS A 222 -28.58 -27.21 1.59
CA LYS A 222 -28.55 -28.67 1.53
C LYS A 222 -27.72 -29.26 2.67
N GLU A 223 -26.49 -28.75 2.86
CA GLU A 223 -25.60 -29.22 3.93
C GLU A 223 -26.17 -28.94 5.34
N MET A 224 -26.88 -27.83 5.52
CA MET A 224 -27.58 -27.52 6.79
C MET A 224 -28.79 -28.40 7.06
N ALA A 225 -29.46 -28.90 6.03
CA ALA A 225 -30.61 -29.82 6.19
C ALA A 225 -30.15 -31.22 6.63
N GLU A 226 -28.94 -31.62 6.25
CA GLU A 226 -28.31 -32.88 6.60
C GLU A 226 -27.60 -32.85 7.98
N GLN A 227 -27.44 -31.66 8.58
CA GLN A 227 -26.76 -31.48 9.84
C GLN A 227 -27.67 -31.89 11.02
N ASP A 228 -27.14 -32.71 11.94
CA ASP A 228 -27.80 -33.09 13.18
C ASP A 228 -28.10 -31.87 14.08
N ASP A 229 -29.29 -31.83 14.70
CA ASP A 229 -29.75 -30.71 15.52
C ASP A 229 -29.14 -30.67 16.93
N SER A 230 -28.31 -31.65 17.29
CA SER A 230 -27.76 -31.82 18.64
C SER A 230 -26.61 -30.82 19.01
N ALA A 231 -26.09 -30.03 18.04
CA ALA A 231 -25.00 -29.09 18.32
C ALA A 231 -25.48 -27.88 19.15
N PRO A 232 -24.80 -27.55 20.27
CA PRO A 232 -25.19 -26.42 21.11
C PRO A 232 -25.05 -25.10 20.35
N VAL A 233 -26.11 -24.29 20.40
CA VAL A 233 -26.17 -23.00 19.70
C VAL A 233 -25.35 -21.96 20.47
N GLU A 234 -24.21 -21.56 19.92
CA GLU A 234 -23.33 -20.53 20.52
C GLU A 234 -24.08 -19.18 20.64
N SER A 235 -24.00 -18.52 21.81
CA SER A 235 -24.67 -17.23 22.03
C SER A 235 -24.05 -16.10 21.18
N ALA A 236 -24.86 -15.13 20.78
CA ALA A 236 -24.38 -13.98 19.99
C ALA A 236 -23.29 -13.18 20.75
N GLY A 237 -23.45 -13.01 22.07
CA GLY A 237 -22.45 -12.33 22.91
C GLY A 237 -21.11 -13.04 22.94
N HIS A 238 -21.10 -14.38 22.95
CA HIS A 238 -19.86 -15.16 22.89
C HIS A 238 -19.15 -15.00 21.54
N ILE A 239 -19.93 -15.03 20.44
CA ILE A 239 -19.39 -14.80 19.09
C ILE A 239 -18.78 -13.40 19.00
N ILE A 240 -19.47 -12.35 19.49
CA ILE A 240 -18.96 -10.97 19.48
C ILE A 240 -17.67 -10.85 20.29
N LYS A 241 -17.63 -11.38 21.52
CA LYS A 241 -16.44 -11.37 22.35
C LYS A 241 -15.25 -12.03 21.67
N ARG A 242 -15.49 -13.14 21.01
CA ARG A 242 -14.48 -13.90 20.27
C ARG A 242 -14.00 -13.15 19.02
N LEU A 243 -14.93 -12.55 18.27
CA LEU A 243 -14.59 -11.67 17.12
C LEU A 243 -13.70 -10.52 17.56
N LEU A 244 -14.08 -9.80 18.64
CA LEU A 244 -13.29 -8.69 19.15
C LEU A 244 -11.90 -9.13 19.62
N LYS A 245 -11.79 -10.26 20.32
CA LYS A 245 -10.50 -10.79 20.78
C LYS A 245 -9.54 -11.11 19.62
N LEU A 246 -10.06 -11.62 18.50
CA LEU A 246 -9.27 -11.93 17.31
C LEU A 246 -9.02 -10.71 16.41
N ALA A 247 -10.01 -9.82 16.30
CA ALA A 247 -9.91 -8.64 15.44
C ALA A 247 -9.01 -7.54 16.02
N LEU A 248 -9.05 -7.31 17.34
CA LEU A 248 -8.38 -6.18 17.98
C LEU A 248 -6.87 -6.11 17.71
N PRO A 249 -6.07 -7.19 17.83
CA PRO A 249 -4.63 -7.13 17.52
C PRO A 249 -4.35 -6.77 16.06
N VAL A 250 -5.16 -7.30 15.14
CA VAL A 250 -5.03 -7.03 13.70
C VAL A 250 -5.42 -5.59 13.39
N SER A 251 -6.52 -5.09 14.00
CA SER A 251 -6.96 -3.70 13.86
C SER A 251 -5.92 -2.71 14.36
N LEU A 252 -5.33 -2.95 15.52
CA LEU A 252 -4.29 -2.09 16.10
C LEU A 252 -3.07 -1.98 15.17
N THR A 253 -2.63 -3.10 14.59
CA THR A 253 -1.53 -3.08 13.61
C THR A 253 -1.91 -2.30 12.35
N SER A 254 -3.14 -2.47 11.85
CA SER A 254 -3.63 -1.80 10.65
C SER A 254 -3.85 -0.29 10.83
N LEU A 255 -4.03 0.18 12.07
CA LEU A 255 -4.21 1.61 12.38
C LEU A 255 -2.93 2.44 12.18
N MET A 256 -1.76 1.83 12.19
CA MET A 256 -0.48 2.56 12.12
C MET A 256 -0.37 3.39 10.84
N LEU A 257 -0.76 2.83 9.70
CA LEU A 257 -0.69 3.53 8.41
C LEU A 257 -1.67 4.73 8.33
N PRO A 258 -2.98 4.58 8.65
CA PRO A 258 -3.90 5.72 8.72
C PRO A 258 -3.49 6.79 9.73
N ILE A 259 -2.92 6.42 10.88
CA ILE A 259 -2.42 7.39 11.87
C ILE A 259 -1.34 8.26 11.24
N GLY A 260 -0.34 7.67 10.57
CA GLY A 260 0.71 8.43 9.90
C GLY A 260 0.18 9.41 8.85
N ALA A 261 -0.81 8.99 8.05
CA ALA A 261 -1.43 9.85 7.04
C ALA A 261 -2.28 10.98 7.66
N ASN A 262 -2.97 10.72 8.78
CA ASN A 262 -3.71 11.77 9.50
C ASN A 262 -2.77 12.76 10.18
N LEU A 263 -1.60 12.34 10.65
CA LEU A 263 -0.60 13.26 11.19
C LEU A 263 -0.07 14.20 10.10
N ASP A 264 0.17 13.70 8.89
CA ASP A 264 0.53 14.56 7.76
C ASP A 264 -0.58 15.56 7.44
N LEU A 265 -1.84 15.14 7.44
CA LEU A 265 -3.00 16.00 7.22
C LEU A 265 -3.08 17.15 8.27
N LEU A 266 -2.81 16.84 9.53
CA LEU A 266 -2.88 17.80 10.61
C LEU A 266 -1.70 18.77 10.64
N ILE A 267 -0.49 18.28 10.35
CA ILE A 267 0.75 19.03 10.54
C ILE A 267 1.13 19.81 9.29
N VAL A 268 1.13 19.15 8.11
CA VAL A 268 1.74 19.74 6.91
C VAL A 268 1.05 21.03 6.46
N PRO A 269 -0.29 21.09 6.27
CA PRO A 269 -0.94 22.34 5.87
C PRO A 269 -0.72 23.46 6.90
N GLN A 270 -0.86 23.14 8.20
CA GLN A 270 -0.65 24.10 9.28
C GLN A 270 0.76 24.69 9.30
N ARG A 271 1.77 23.87 9.03
CA ARG A 271 3.17 24.33 9.06
C ARG A 271 3.57 25.04 7.79
N LEU A 272 2.93 24.73 6.65
CA LEU A 272 3.06 25.52 5.42
C LEU A 272 2.46 26.93 5.58
N GLU A 273 1.31 27.06 6.21
CA GLU A 273 0.75 28.38 6.56
C GLU A 273 1.71 29.16 7.47
N ALA A 274 2.30 28.51 8.48
CA ALA A 274 3.29 29.13 9.35
C ALA A 274 4.58 29.54 8.63
N ALA A 275 4.91 28.89 7.50
CA ALA A 275 6.00 29.27 6.61
C ALA A 275 5.64 30.46 5.69
N GLY A 276 4.41 30.96 5.74
CA GLY A 276 3.96 32.12 4.96
C GLY A 276 3.20 31.80 3.68
N PHE A 277 2.89 30.53 3.42
CA PHE A 277 2.04 30.15 2.30
C PHE A 277 0.57 30.41 2.61
N ASP A 278 -0.19 30.92 1.65
CA ASP A 278 -1.65 31.02 1.78
C ASP A 278 -2.30 29.63 1.76
N ILE A 279 -3.53 29.51 2.23
CA ILE A 279 -4.22 28.22 2.37
C ILE A 279 -4.39 27.47 1.05
N HIS A 280 -4.63 28.19 -0.05
CA HIS A 280 -4.77 27.57 -1.38
C HIS A 280 -3.46 26.91 -1.81
N HIS A 281 -2.35 27.63 -1.70
CA HIS A 281 -1.04 27.11 -2.05
C HIS A 281 -0.56 26.03 -1.06
N ALA A 282 -0.85 26.14 0.23
CA ALA A 282 -0.58 25.09 1.20
C ALA A 282 -1.34 23.79 0.87
N THR A 283 -2.61 23.92 0.46
CA THR A 283 -3.43 22.77 0.00
C THR A 283 -2.86 22.14 -1.26
N GLU A 284 -2.41 22.96 -2.21
CA GLU A 284 -1.76 22.50 -3.45
C GLU A 284 -0.47 21.74 -3.16
N LEU A 285 0.41 22.30 -2.33
CA LEU A 285 1.66 21.66 -1.92
C LEU A 285 1.41 20.34 -1.18
N PHE A 286 0.41 20.28 -0.32
CA PHE A 286 -0.02 19.04 0.34
C PHE A 286 -0.49 17.99 -0.68
N GLY A 287 -1.23 18.43 -1.70
CA GLY A 287 -1.64 17.59 -2.84
C GLY A 287 -0.45 17.04 -3.62
N TYR A 288 0.58 17.85 -3.87
CA TYR A 288 1.82 17.41 -4.52
C TYR A 288 2.55 16.33 -3.75
N LEU A 289 2.62 16.45 -2.42
CA LEU A 289 3.25 15.44 -1.57
C LEU A 289 2.43 14.16 -1.54
N THR A 290 1.16 14.25 -1.12
CA THR A 290 0.34 13.08 -0.77
C THR A 290 -0.31 12.40 -1.96
N GLY A 291 -0.64 13.18 -3.00
CA GLY A 291 -1.34 12.69 -4.19
C GLY A 291 -0.45 12.43 -5.41
N MET A 292 0.78 12.97 -5.45
CA MET A 292 1.70 12.78 -6.58
C MET A 292 3.00 12.10 -6.16
N ALA A 293 3.75 12.64 -5.19
CA ALA A 293 5.05 12.10 -4.80
C ALA A 293 4.95 10.75 -4.09
N VAL A 294 4.10 10.63 -3.07
CA VAL A 294 3.90 9.38 -2.29
C VAL A 294 3.42 8.22 -3.17
N PRO A 295 2.44 8.36 -4.08
CA PRO A 295 2.03 7.30 -5.00
C PRO A 295 3.16 6.80 -5.91
N LEU A 296 4.05 7.67 -6.39
CA LEU A 296 5.21 7.28 -7.20
C LEU A 296 6.21 6.43 -6.40
N VAL A 297 6.47 6.81 -5.15
CA VAL A 297 7.34 6.01 -4.24
C VAL A 297 6.73 4.64 -3.97
N ASN A 298 5.42 4.59 -3.72
CA ASN A 298 4.71 3.33 -3.51
C ASN A 298 4.72 2.43 -4.74
N LEU A 299 4.60 3.02 -5.94
CA LEU A 299 4.70 2.27 -7.20
C LEU A 299 6.11 1.68 -7.38
N ALA A 300 7.15 2.46 -7.14
CA ALA A 300 8.55 2.01 -7.25
C ALA A 300 8.88 0.88 -6.26
N THR A 301 8.23 0.84 -5.10
CA THR A 301 8.47 -0.17 -4.04
C THR A 301 7.49 -1.35 -4.09
N ILE A 302 6.68 -1.49 -5.14
CA ILE A 302 5.70 -2.59 -5.28
C ILE A 302 6.39 -3.97 -5.29
N PHE A 303 7.59 -4.06 -5.88
CA PHE A 303 8.39 -5.29 -5.93
C PHE A 303 8.92 -5.69 -4.56
N THR A 304 9.41 -4.73 -3.75
CA THR A 304 9.89 -5.02 -2.39
C THR A 304 8.74 -5.42 -1.48
N ALA A 305 7.55 -4.83 -1.65
CA ALA A 305 6.34 -5.25 -0.94
C ALA A 305 5.92 -6.68 -1.32
N ALA A 306 5.97 -7.05 -2.60
CA ALA A 306 5.67 -8.40 -3.06
C ALA A 306 6.70 -9.43 -2.54
N MET A 307 7.99 -9.07 -2.56
CA MET A 307 9.04 -9.90 -1.98
C MET A 307 8.82 -10.13 -0.49
N THR A 308 8.40 -9.13 0.25
CA THR A 308 8.11 -9.23 1.69
C THR A 308 7.07 -10.31 1.98
N ILE A 309 6.00 -10.39 1.19
CA ILE A 309 4.95 -11.40 1.34
C ILE A 309 5.51 -12.83 1.21
N SER A 310 6.43 -13.06 0.27
CA SER A 310 7.05 -14.37 0.07
C SER A 310 8.16 -14.68 1.07
N LEU A 311 8.82 -13.65 1.58
CA LEU A 311 9.94 -13.76 2.50
C LEU A 311 9.50 -14.22 3.91
N VAL A 312 8.34 -13.76 4.38
CA VAL A 312 7.80 -14.10 5.71
C VAL A 312 7.69 -15.62 5.91
N PRO A 313 6.96 -16.39 5.07
CA PRO A 313 6.87 -17.84 5.25
C PRO A 313 8.22 -18.55 5.05
N SER A 314 9.04 -18.07 4.11
CA SER A 314 10.36 -18.65 3.82
C SER A 314 11.32 -18.55 5.01
N ILE A 315 11.35 -17.42 5.73
CA ILE A 315 12.15 -17.25 6.94
C ILE A 315 11.55 -18.04 8.09
N SER A 316 10.22 -18.08 8.21
CA SER A 316 9.54 -18.85 9.25
C SER A 316 9.85 -20.36 9.15
N GLU A 317 9.89 -20.89 7.94
CA GLU A 317 10.30 -22.28 7.68
C GLU A 317 11.75 -22.54 8.09
N SER A 318 12.70 -21.69 7.69
CA SER A 318 14.11 -21.83 8.07
C SER A 318 14.32 -21.73 9.58
N ARG A 319 13.52 -20.88 10.25
CA ARG A 319 13.52 -20.78 11.71
C ARG A 319 13.03 -22.07 12.37
N ALA A 320 11.94 -22.67 11.87
CA ALA A 320 11.42 -23.93 12.38
C ALA A 320 12.44 -25.06 12.26
N LEU A 321 13.28 -25.04 11.22
CA LEU A 321 14.39 -25.96 11.00
C LEU A 321 15.66 -25.58 11.77
N SER A 322 15.64 -24.52 12.59
CA SER A 322 16.78 -23.98 13.34
C SER A 322 18.02 -23.69 12.49
N SER A 323 17.85 -23.44 11.17
CA SER A 323 18.95 -23.19 10.23
C SER A 323 19.25 -21.70 10.13
N PHE A 324 20.12 -21.19 11.01
CA PHE A 324 20.51 -19.76 11.03
C PHE A 324 21.30 -19.34 9.80
N ASP A 325 22.08 -20.23 9.18
CA ASP A 325 22.83 -19.93 7.96
C ASP A 325 21.87 -19.72 6.78
N ALA A 326 20.86 -20.60 6.64
CA ALA A 326 19.82 -20.41 5.62
C ALA A 326 19.01 -19.13 5.82
N ILE A 327 18.77 -18.72 7.08
CA ILE A 327 18.14 -17.43 7.40
C ILE A 327 19.03 -16.28 6.92
N ARG A 328 20.33 -16.28 7.24
CA ARG A 328 21.28 -15.23 6.84
C ARG A 328 21.39 -15.11 5.32
N ASP A 329 21.42 -16.25 4.59
CA ASP A 329 21.48 -16.25 3.14
C ASP A 329 20.21 -15.69 2.51
N LYS A 330 19.03 -16.07 3.01
CA LYS A 330 17.75 -15.49 2.56
C LYS A 330 17.69 -13.97 2.82
N ILE A 331 18.16 -13.51 3.99
CA ILE A 331 18.25 -12.08 4.32
C ILE A 331 19.19 -11.38 3.34
N ARG A 332 20.37 -11.94 3.08
CA ARG A 332 21.37 -11.39 2.14
C ARG A 332 20.80 -11.23 0.74
N ILE A 333 20.15 -12.26 0.22
CA ILE A 333 19.53 -12.26 -1.11
C ILE A 333 18.41 -11.20 -1.16
N ALA A 334 17.53 -11.17 -0.15
CA ALA A 334 16.40 -10.24 -0.12
C ALA A 334 16.85 -8.77 -0.13
N PHE A 335 17.81 -8.39 0.71
CA PHE A 335 18.33 -7.03 0.71
C PHE A 335 19.10 -6.69 -0.56
N ARG A 336 19.89 -7.62 -1.08
CA ARG A 336 20.62 -7.42 -2.33
C ARG A 336 19.69 -7.14 -3.49
N VAL A 337 18.66 -7.98 -3.68
CA VAL A 337 17.66 -7.79 -4.73
C VAL A 337 16.89 -6.48 -4.52
N ALA A 338 16.50 -6.17 -3.28
CA ALA A 338 15.84 -4.90 -2.97
C ALA A 338 16.71 -3.70 -3.37
N MET A 339 18.01 -3.69 -3.06
CA MET A 339 18.92 -2.60 -3.43
C MET A 339 19.10 -2.50 -4.96
N ILE A 340 19.24 -3.63 -5.65
CA ILE A 340 19.34 -3.66 -7.12
C ILE A 340 18.12 -3.01 -7.80
N ILE A 341 16.94 -3.12 -7.19
CA ILE A 341 15.69 -2.56 -7.75
C ILE A 341 15.48 -1.11 -7.29
N THR A 342 15.69 -0.82 -6.01
CA THR A 342 15.33 0.49 -5.45
C THR A 342 16.30 1.61 -5.84
N PHE A 343 17.59 1.32 -6.01
CA PHE A 343 18.58 2.34 -6.41
C PHE A 343 18.31 2.96 -7.78
N PRO A 344 18.06 2.18 -8.87
CA PRO A 344 17.73 2.78 -10.17
C PRO A 344 16.36 3.48 -10.15
N CYS A 345 15.38 2.96 -9.40
CA CYS A 345 14.09 3.64 -9.25
C CYS A 345 14.26 5.01 -8.54
N PHE A 346 15.05 5.06 -7.48
CA PHE A 346 15.41 6.31 -6.81
C PHE A 346 16.07 7.29 -7.77
N MET A 347 17.19 6.88 -8.38
CA MET A 347 17.97 7.77 -9.24
C MET A 347 17.19 8.22 -10.47
N GLY A 348 16.43 7.31 -11.08
CA GLY A 348 15.56 7.62 -12.22
C GLY A 348 14.50 8.66 -11.86
N LEU A 349 13.79 8.47 -10.75
CA LEU A 349 12.77 9.43 -10.31
C LEU A 349 13.39 10.76 -9.85
N TYR A 350 14.57 10.73 -9.21
CA TYR A 350 15.30 11.92 -8.78
C TYR A 350 15.70 12.79 -9.98
N CYS A 351 16.32 12.20 -11.01
CA CYS A 351 16.75 12.90 -12.21
C CYS A 351 15.57 13.37 -13.09
N LEU A 352 14.49 12.60 -13.12
CA LEU A 352 13.33 12.89 -13.96
C LEU A 352 12.22 13.66 -13.24
N ALA A 353 12.41 14.06 -11.97
CA ALA A 353 11.35 14.65 -11.14
C ALA A 353 10.65 15.85 -11.79
N GLU A 354 11.40 16.79 -12.37
CA GLU A 354 10.86 17.97 -13.07
C GLU A 354 10.04 17.59 -14.30
N LYS A 355 10.57 16.68 -15.12
CA LYS A 355 9.89 16.21 -16.32
C LYS A 355 8.66 15.37 -15.99
N VAL A 356 8.72 14.54 -14.95
CA VAL A 356 7.56 13.77 -14.45
C VAL A 356 6.50 14.72 -13.91
N ALA A 357 6.85 15.69 -13.09
CA ALA A 357 5.92 16.70 -12.57
C ALA A 357 5.23 17.46 -13.72
N ALA A 358 5.99 17.95 -14.68
CA ALA A 358 5.47 18.76 -15.79
C ALA A 358 4.69 17.92 -16.83
N LEU A 359 5.25 16.79 -17.27
CA LEU A 359 4.72 16.06 -18.43
C LEU A 359 3.73 14.97 -18.05
N VAL A 360 3.93 14.29 -16.91
CA VAL A 360 3.04 13.22 -16.45
C VAL A 360 1.86 13.80 -15.68
N TYR A 361 2.13 14.67 -14.70
CA TYR A 361 1.11 15.24 -13.83
C TYR A 361 0.54 16.60 -14.30
N ASN A 362 1.19 17.28 -15.24
CA ASN A 362 0.90 18.66 -15.62
C ASN A 362 0.93 19.63 -14.42
N ALA A 363 1.83 19.38 -13.48
CA ALA A 363 2.00 20.11 -12.23
C ALA A 363 3.49 20.34 -11.92
N PRO A 364 4.16 21.30 -12.60
CA PRO A 364 5.60 21.55 -12.41
C PRO A 364 5.99 21.81 -10.95
N GLY A 365 5.09 22.44 -10.15
CA GLY A 365 5.31 22.70 -8.72
C GLY A 365 5.44 21.46 -7.86
N ALA A 366 5.07 20.27 -8.36
CA ALA A 366 5.26 19.01 -7.65
C ALA A 366 6.72 18.49 -7.68
N ALA A 367 7.57 19.02 -8.56
CA ALA A 367 8.95 18.55 -8.75
C ALA A 367 9.76 18.50 -7.45
N PRO A 368 9.76 19.53 -6.57
CA PRO A 368 10.53 19.49 -5.32
C PRO A 368 10.08 18.37 -4.37
N ALA A 369 8.77 18.12 -4.28
CA ALA A 369 8.22 17.03 -3.47
C ALA A 369 8.62 15.65 -4.04
N ILE A 370 8.46 15.46 -5.36
CA ILE A 370 8.81 14.20 -6.05
C ILE A 370 10.31 13.92 -5.91
N GLN A 371 11.16 14.92 -6.14
CA GLN A 371 12.61 14.79 -6.06
C GLN A 371 13.05 14.38 -4.66
N THR A 372 12.55 15.05 -3.62
CA THR A 372 12.91 14.75 -2.23
C THR A 372 12.36 13.39 -1.81
N MET A 373 11.10 13.08 -2.16
CA MET A 373 10.47 11.80 -1.84
C MET A 373 11.10 10.61 -2.56
N SER A 374 11.77 10.81 -3.71
CA SER A 374 12.43 9.72 -4.43
C SER A 374 13.48 9.00 -3.56
N ILE A 375 14.16 9.71 -2.65
CA ILE A 375 15.11 9.14 -1.67
C ILE A 375 14.38 8.13 -0.77
N GLY A 376 13.12 8.38 -0.48
CA GLY A 376 12.26 7.48 0.29
C GLY A 376 12.09 6.09 -0.33
N ILE A 377 12.30 5.93 -1.65
CA ILE A 377 12.23 4.61 -2.32
C ILE A 377 13.25 3.64 -1.70
N LEU A 378 14.47 4.10 -1.44
CA LEU A 378 15.52 3.28 -0.83
C LEU A 378 15.11 2.81 0.57
N PHE A 379 14.72 3.76 1.41
CA PHE A 379 14.41 3.48 2.81
C PHE A 379 13.10 2.73 2.99
N LEU A 380 12.07 3.03 2.18
CA LEU A 380 10.81 2.29 2.20
C LEU A 380 11.02 0.83 1.76
N GLY A 381 11.83 0.58 0.71
CA GLY A 381 12.18 -0.77 0.30
C GLY A 381 12.92 -1.54 1.40
N MET A 382 13.90 -0.90 2.06
CA MET A 382 14.60 -1.48 3.21
C MET A 382 13.65 -1.75 4.39
N HIS A 383 12.75 -0.82 4.70
CA HIS A 383 11.76 -0.96 5.76
C HIS A 383 10.81 -2.13 5.50
N GLN A 384 10.29 -2.27 4.28
CA GLN A 384 9.40 -3.37 3.90
C GLN A 384 10.08 -4.73 4.08
N ILE A 385 11.29 -4.90 3.53
CA ILE A 385 12.05 -6.16 3.64
C ILE A 385 12.40 -6.47 5.09
N SER A 386 12.92 -5.50 5.85
CA SER A 386 13.29 -5.70 7.26
C SER A 386 12.08 -6.04 8.14
N THR A 387 10.93 -5.44 7.86
CA THR A 387 9.66 -5.77 8.53
C THR A 387 9.26 -7.21 8.24
N GLY A 388 9.32 -7.66 6.98
CA GLY A 388 9.03 -9.06 6.62
C GLY A 388 9.97 -10.07 7.27
N ILE A 389 11.25 -9.75 7.37
CA ILE A 389 12.24 -10.58 8.07
C ILE A 389 11.87 -10.75 9.55
N LEU A 390 11.60 -9.65 10.25
CA LEU A 390 11.23 -9.67 11.67
C LEU A 390 9.91 -10.42 11.90
N GLN A 391 8.93 -10.26 11.01
CA GLN A 391 7.68 -11.02 11.05
C GLN A 391 7.92 -12.52 10.82
N GLY A 392 8.76 -12.91 9.86
CA GLY A 392 9.15 -14.30 9.60
C GLY A 392 9.92 -14.92 10.78
N LEU A 393 10.72 -14.11 11.50
CA LEU A 393 11.36 -14.51 12.76
C LEU A 393 10.36 -14.58 13.94
N GLY A 394 9.06 -14.34 13.73
CA GLY A 394 8.03 -14.35 14.76
C GLY A 394 8.11 -13.18 15.74
N ARG A 395 8.80 -12.11 15.37
CA ARG A 395 8.96 -10.89 16.18
C ARG A 395 8.10 -9.76 15.63
N THR A 396 6.80 -10.00 15.46
CA THR A 396 5.85 -9.08 14.81
C THR A 396 5.65 -7.76 15.55
N ALA A 397 5.86 -7.72 16.87
CA ALA A 397 5.73 -6.49 17.66
C ALA A 397 6.89 -5.50 17.41
N ILE A 398 8.09 -5.97 17.06
CA ILE A 398 9.28 -5.11 16.89
C ILE A 398 9.08 -4.08 15.78
N PRO A 399 8.66 -4.46 14.56
CA PRO A 399 8.43 -3.46 13.50
C PRO A 399 7.36 -2.43 13.86
N VAL A 400 6.34 -2.81 14.61
CA VAL A 400 5.27 -1.90 15.05
C VAL A 400 5.82 -0.85 16.01
N ILE A 401 6.60 -1.27 17.02
CA ILE A 401 7.22 -0.35 17.97
C ILE A 401 8.19 0.59 17.25
N ASN A 402 9.01 0.05 16.34
CA ASN A 402 9.99 0.83 15.58
C ASN A 402 9.29 1.85 14.67
N MET A 403 8.12 1.52 14.10
CA MET A 403 7.32 2.44 13.31
C MET A 403 6.72 3.57 14.17
N ILE A 404 6.34 3.29 15.42
CA ILE A 404 5.88 4.34 16.36
C ILE A 404 7.04 5.31 16.65
N ILE A 405 8.25 4.81 16.89
CA ILE A 405 9.43 5.65 17.11
C ILE A 405 9.73 6.51 15.88
N ALA A 406 9.69 5.91 14.70
CA ALA A 406 9.90 6.61 13.42
C ALA A 406 8.84 7.69 13.20
N CYS A 407 7.57 7.41 13.50
CA CYS A 407 6.47 8.35 13.43
C CYS A 407 6.70 9.56 14.36
N ILE A 408 7.23 9.39 15.56
CA ILE A 408 7.59 10.50 16.46
C ILE A 408 8.67 11.38 15.82
N VAL A 409 9.71 10.77 15.24
CA VAL A 409 10.76 11.52 14.52
C VAL A 409 10.17 12.30 13.34
N LYS A 410 9.27 11.66 12.57
CA LYS A 410 8.54 12.31 11.47
C LYS A 410 7.74 13.53 11.96
N ILE A 411 7.00 13.39 13.06
CA ILE A 411 6.23 14.52 13.64
C ILE A 411 7.15 15.69 13.96
N VAL A 412 8.25 15.43 14.67
CA VAL A 412 9.20 16.47 15.06
C VAL A 412 9.83 17.12 13.83
N MET A 413 10.33 16.33 12.89
CA MET A 413 10.94 16.87 11.67
C MET A 413 9.92 17.64 10.81
N SER A 414 8.71 17.11 10.63
CA SER A 414 7.66 17.76 9.86
C SER A 414 7.27 19.09 10.50
N TRP A 415 7.16 19.14 11.85
CA TRP A 415 6.81 20.35 12.57
C TRP A 415 7.82 21.47 12.37
N TYR A 416 9.11 21.19 12.42
CA TYR A 416 10.15 22.23 12.28
C TYR A 416 10.52 22.51 10.83
N LEU A 417 10.78 21.46 10.00
CA LEU A 417 11.29 21.64 8.65
C LEU A 417 10.25 22.21 7.68
N THR A 418 8.98 21.83 7.83
CA THR A 418 7.91 22.34 6.95
C THR A 418 7.61 23.82 7.19
N ALA A 419 7.90 24.32 8.39
CA ALA A 419 7.71 25.74 8.74
C ALA A 419 8.83 26.66 8.24
N VAL A 420 9.94 26.10 7.71
CA VAL A 420 11.01 26.90 7.12
C VAL A 420 10.61 27.30 5.70
N PRO A 421 10.51 28.62 5.37
CA PRO A 421 10.01 29.07 4.06
C PRO A 421 10.77 28.49 2.86
N GLU A 422 12.10 28.35 2.96
CA GLU A 422 12.95 27.81 1.89
C GLU A 422 12.75 26.30 1.69
N LEU A 423 12.34 25.58 2.72
CA LEU A 423 12.09 24.14 2.65
C LEU A 423 10.65 23.83 2.29
N GLY A 424 9.68 24.44 2.99
CA GLY A 424 8.27 24.22 2.74
C GLY A 424 7.91 22.74 2.58
N ILE A 425 7.39 22.36 1.41
CA ILE A 425 7.00 20.97 1.11
C ILE A 425 8.18 19.98 1.05
N ARG A 426 9.40 20.46 0.75
CA ARG A 426 10.61 19.61 0.85
C ARG A 426 10.81 19.18 2.30
N GLY A 427 10.54 20.07 3.29
CA GLY A 427 10.63 19.75 4.71
C GLY A 427 9.70 18.60 5.12
N ALA A 428 8.44 18.63 4.68
CA ALA A 428 7.48 17.55 4.89
C ALA A 428 7.91 16.24 4.19
N SER A 429 8.46 16.35 2.97
CA SER A 429 8.99 15.22 2.22
C SER A 429 10.20 14.59 2.95
N MET A 430 11.12 15.40 3.47
CA MET A 430 12.27 14.94 4.26
C MET A 430 11.83 14.23 5.54
N ALA A 431 10.80 14.74 6.22
CA ALA A 431 10.24 14.11 7.41
C ALA A 431 9.68 12.70 7.11
N THR A 432 8.98 12.55 5.98
CA THR A 432 8.46 11.25 5.54
C THR A 432 9.59 10.29 5.13
N VAL A 433 10.65 10.78 4.47
CA VAL A 433 11.85 9.98 4.17
C VAL A 433 12.53 9.53 5.47
N ALA A 434 12.63 10.42 6.47
CA ALA A 434 13.21 10.09 7.77
C ALA A 434 12.41 9.04 8.53
N ASP A 435 11.06 9.06 8.43
CA ASP A 435 10.17 8.01 8.98
C ASP A 435 10.59 6.63 8.45
N PHE A 436 10.68 6.48 7.13
CA PHE A 436 11.10 5.22 6.52
C PHE A 436 12.53 4.83 6.91
N ALA A 437 13.44 5.82 6.94
CA ALA A 437 14.84 5.58 7.26
C ALA A 437 15.04 5.12 8.71
N VAL A 438 14.44 5.80 9.67
CA VAL A 438 14.53 5.46 11.09
C VAL A 438 13.93 4.07 11.35
N ALA A 439 12.74 3.79 10.80
CA ALA A 439 12.12 2.48 10.92
C ALA A 439 13.01 1.37 10.34
N ALA A 440 13.58 1.58 9.15
CA ALA A 440 14.48 0.62 8.50
C ALA A 440 15.76 0.40 9.32
N ILE A 441 16.42 1.47 9.78
CA ILE A 441 17.67 1.39 10.54
C ILE A 441 17.47 0.65 11.87
N ILE A 442 16.41 0.96 12.60
CA ILE A 442 16.12 0.29 13.87
C ILE A 442 15.79 -1.20 13.62
N ASN A 443 14.96 -1.50 12.61
CA ASN A 443 14.67 -2.88 12.21
C ASN A 443 15.97 -3.66 11.90
N MET A 444 16.91 -3.03 11.16
CA MET A 444 18.20 -3.64 10.83
C MET A 444 19.04 -3.92 12.07
N GLY A 445 19.05 -3.03 13.06
CA GLY A 445 19.70 -3.26 14.35
C GLY A 445 19.16 -4.49 15.06
N PHE A 446 17.84 -4.68 15.07
CA PHE A 446 17.22 -5.88 15.62
C PHE A 446 17.53 -7.15 14.81
N ILE A 447 17.55 -7.07 13.47
CA ILE A 447 17.93 -8.20 12.61
C ILE A 447 19.38 -8.62 12.92
N TYR A 448 20.31 -7.66 13.00
CA TYR A 448 21.70 -7.93 13.39
C TYR A 448 21.76 -8.64 14.77
N LYS A 449 21.07 -8.12 15.77
CA LYS A 449 21.04 -8.69 17.12
C LYS A 449 20.46 -10.12 17.16
N LEU A 450 19.47 -10.42 16.32
CA LEU A 450 18.77 -11.71 16.32
C LEU A 450 19.44 -12.77 15.46
N THR A 451 20.11 -12.37 14.36
CA THR A 451 20.64 -13.31 13.35
C THR A 451 22.15 -13.20 13.15
N GLY A 452 22.80 -12.14 13.67
CA GLY A 452 24.20 -11.83 13.39
C GLY A 452 24.44 -11.35 11.95
N TYR A 453 23.38 -11.08 11.16
CA TYR A 453 23.53 -10.60 9.80
C TYR A 453 23.99 -9.14 9.78
N SER A 454 25.09 -8.87 9.08
CA SER A 454 25.54 -7.52 8.76
C SER A 454 25.50 -7.27 7.25
N PHE A 455 25.20 -6.03 6.87
CA PHE A 455 25.25 -5.63 5.46
C PHE A 455 26.66 -5.80 4.88
N SER A 456 26.76 -6.42 3.72
CA SER A 456 27.99 -6.30 2.93
C SER A 456 28.00 -4.94 2.23
N VAL A 457 29.06 -4.17 2.44
CA VAL A 457 29.25 -2.83 1.85
C VAL A 457 29.12 -2.87 0.32
N GLY A 458 29.60 -3.94 -0.32
CA GLY A 458 29.46 -4.14 -1.77
C GLY A 458 28.03 -4.26 -2.27
N SER A 459 27.09 -4.73 -1.44
CA SER A 459 25.67 -4.82 -1.81
C SER A 459 24.97 -3.46 -1.92
N ILE A 460 25.56 -2.43 -1.35
CA ILE A 460 25.05 -1.05 -1.43
C ILE A 460 25.86 -0.24 -2.46
N ILE A 461 27.18 -0.29 -2.40
CA ILE A 461 28.04 0.55 -3.24
C ILE A 461 27.88 0.23 -4.73
N ARG A 462 27.81 -1.06 -5.10
CA ARG A 462 27.69 -1.45 -6.51
C ARG A 462 26.41 -0.95 -7.18
N PRO A 463 25.19 -1.19 -6.64
CA PRO A 463 23.97 -0.59 -7.18
C PRO A 463 23.96 0.93 -7.13
N CYS A 464 24.52 1.54 -6.09
CA CYS A 464 24.66 3.00 -5.97
C CYS A 464 25.50 3.58 -7.11
N PHE A 465 26.69 3.03 -7.35
CA PHE A 465 27.58 3.46 -8.45
C PHE A 465 26.93 3.26 -9.82
N ALA A 466 26.34 2.08 -10.06
CA ALA A 466 25.64 1.79 -11.32
C ALA A 466 24.48 2.76 -11.57
N SER A 467 23.74 3.12 -10.51
CA SER A 467 22.66 4.11 -10.58
C SER A 467 23.18 5.53 -10.81
N GLY A 468 24.35 5.87 -10.27
CA GLY A 468 25.01 7.14 -10.57
C GLY A 468 25.39 7.28 -12.05
N VAL A 469 25.95 6.20 -12.64
CA VAL A 469 26.23 6.14 -14.10
C VAL A 469 24.93 6.27 -14.91
N MET A 470 23.88 5.57 -14.50
CA MET A 470 22.55 5.70 -15.10
C MET A 470 22.02 7.14 -15.01
N GLY A 471 22.17 7.80 -13.86
CA GLY A 471 21.74 9.17 -13.66
C GLY A 471 22.48 10.15 -14.58
N ALA A 472 23.79 9.99 -14.75
CA ALA A 472 24.57 10.76 -15.71
C ALA A 472 24.10 10.53 -17.15
N ALA A 473 23.76 9.30 -17.53
CA ALA A 473 23.21 9.00 -18.86
C ALA A 473 21.81 9.63 -19.06
N ILE A 474 20.93 9.57 -18.04
CA ILE A 474 19.63 10.26 -18.07
C ILE A 474 19.83 11.75 -18.32
N TYR A 475 20.71 12.40 -17.57
CA TYR A 475 21.00 13.81 -17.72
C TYR A 475 21.54 14.16 -19.11
N GLY A 476 22.45 13.35 -19.63
CA GLY A 476 22.97 13.52 -21.01
C GLY A 476 21.88 13.40 -22.07
N VAL A 477 20.98 12.41 -21.95
CA VAL A 477 19.86 12.25 -22.88
C VAL A 477 18.90 13.44 -22.78
N LEU A 478 18.59 13.91 -21.56
CA LEU A 478 17.71 15.06 -21.37
C LEU A 478 18.27 16.33 -22.02
N MET A 479 19.58 16.58 -21.91
CA MET A 479 20.25 17.71 -22.58
C MET A 479 20.14 17.62 -24.12
N LEU A 480 20.26 16.41 -24.68
CA LEU A 480 20.24 16.20 -26.13
C LEU A 480 18.82 16.22 -26.71
N THR A 481 17.81 15.95 -25.90
CA THR A 481 16.41 15.76 -26.35
C THR A 481 15.44 16.77 -25.74
N GLU A 482 15.94 17.86 -25.16
CA GLU A 482 15.13 18.86 -24.44
C GLU A 482 13.96 19.42 -25.26
N SER A 483 14.14 19.57 -26.56
CA SER A 483 13.12 20.08 -27.50
C SER A 483 11.99 19.09 -27.84
N MET A 484 12.12 17.82 -27.43
CA MET A 484 11.21 16.73 -27.83
C MET A 484 10.00 16.53 -26.90
N GLY A 485 9.76 17.41 -25.93
CA GLY A 485 8.60 17.32 -25.00
C GLY A 485 8.55 15.99 -24.23
N MET A 486 7.41 15.28 -24.27
CA MET A 486 7.23 14.00 -23.58
C MET A 486 8.18 12.89 -24.06
N TRP A 487 8.61 12.93 -25.32
CA TRP A 487 9.52 11.92 -25.88
C TRP A 487 10.88 11.90 -25.18
N CYS A 488 11.34 13.04 -24.63
CA CYS A 488 12.61 13.09 -23.89
C CYS A 488 12.60 12.16 -22.67
N VAL A 489 11.48 12.04 -21.96
CA VAL A 489 11.33 11.14 -20.81
C VAL A 489 11.39 9.69 -21.27
N LEU A 490 10.68 9.35 -22.36
CA LEU A 490 10.68 7.99 -22.89
C LEU A 490 12.08 7.57 -23.38
N PHE A 491 12.80 8.44 -24.07
CA PHE A 491 14.18 8.18 -24.50
C PHE A 491 15.13 8.06 -23.31
N ALA A 492 14.99 8.93 -22.28
CA ALA A 492 15.78 8.86 -21.08
C ALA A 492 15.53 7.54 -20.30
N MET A 493 14.28 7.11 -20.18
CA MET A 493 13.94 5.82 -19.56
C MET A 493 14.43 4.62 -20.38
N ALA A 494 14.31 4.66 -21.71
CA ALA A 494 14.80 3.62 -22.59
C ALA A 494 16.33 3.46 -22.55
N ALA A 495 17.07 4.57 -22.39
CA ALA A 495 18.51 4.56 -22.22
C ALA A 495 18.93 4.14 -20.79
N ALA A 496 18.17 4.53 -19.77
CA ALA A 496 18.48 4.28 -18.36
C ALA A 496 18.60 2.79 -18.05
N VAL A 497 17.64 1.97 -18.53
CA VAL A 497 17.57 0.53 -18.21
C VAL A 497 18.81 -0.22 -18.71
N PRO A 498 19.23 -0.15 -19.99
CA PRO A 498 20.43 -0.85 -20.45
C PRO A 498 21.70 -0.28 -19.83
N VAL A 499 21.82 1.04 -19.62
CA VAL A 499 22.99 1.65 -18.98
C VAL A 499 23.16 1.14 -17.55
N TYR A 500 22.06 1.11 -16.78
CA TYR A 500 22.10 0.54 -15.44
C TYR A 500 22.52 -0.93 -15.42
N ALA A 501 21.92 -1.74 -16.29
CA ALA A 501 22.21 -3.16 -16.36
C ALA A 501 23.69 -3.42 -16.72
N LEU A 502 24.23 -2.67 -17.69
CA LEU A 502 25.63 -2.78 -18.10
C LEU A 502 26.59 -2.30 -16.99
N ALA A 503 26.29 -1.17 -16.36
CA ALA A 503 27.09 -0.65 -15.26
C ALA A 503 27.09 -1.59 -14.05
N LEU A 504 25.95 -2.19 -13.73
CA LEU A 504 25.81 -3.15 -12.64
C LEU A 504 26.58 -4.45 -12.91
N LEU A 505 26.56 -4.93 -14.16
CA LEU A 505 27.37 -6.07 -14.61
C LEU A 505 28.85 -5.74 -14.52
N ALA A 506 29.29 -4.58 -15.02
CA ALA A 506 30.69 -4.16 -15.01
C ALA A 506 31.25 -4.03 -13.59
N CYS A 507 30.44 -3.59 -12.61
CA CYS A 507 30.84 -3.49 -11.21
C CYS A 507 30.74 -4.84 -10.45
N GLY A 508 30.38 -5.96 -11.11
CA GLY A 508 30.18 -7.26 -10.47
C GLY A 508 29.00 -7.24 -9.48
N GLY A 509 28.01 -6.39 -9.72
CA GLY A 509 26.81 -6.27 -8.89
C GLY A 509 25.82 -7.42 -9.07
N LEU A 510 25.87 -8.15 -10.21
CA LEU A 510 25.07 -9.34 -10.50
C LEU A 510 25.98 -10.57 -10.51
N ASN A 511 25.58 -11.62 -9.79
CA ASN A 511 26.24 -12.92 -9.84
C ASN A 511 25.50 -13.82 -10.83
N LYS A 512 26.18 -14.88 -11.30
CA LYS A 512 25.62 -15.89 -12.21
C LYS A 512 24.31 -16.49 -11.66
N GLU A 513 24.28 -16.80 -10.36
CA GLU A 513 23.12 -17.35 -9.66
C GLU A 513 21.90 -16.41 -9.65
N ASP A 514 22.12 -15.08 -9.60
CA ASP A 514 21.03 -14.11 -9.64
C ASP A 514 20.34 -14.10 -11.00
N LEU A 515 21.13 -14.24 -12.08
CA LEU A 515 20.65 -14.23 -13.46
C LEU A 515 19.94 -15.53 -13.83
N ASP A 516 20.40 -16.67 -13.31
CA ASP A 516 19.73 -17.97 -13.54
C ASP A 516 18.32 -18.01 -12.91
N ASN A 517 18.10 -17.23 -11.85
CA ASN A 517 16.80 -17.15 -11.17
C ASN A 517 15.82 -16.13 -11.80
N VAL A 518 16.27 -15.30 -12.77
CA VAL A 518 15.39 -14.33 -13.45
C VAL A 518 14.78 -14.98 -14.71
N PRO A 519 13.48 -15.29 -14.75
CA PRO A 519 12.85 -15.88 -15.90
C PRO A 519 12.88 -14.94 -17.11
N PHE A 520 13.07 -15.49 -18.32
CA PHE A 520 13.09 -14.83 -19.64
C PHE A 520 14.27 -13.90 -19.95
N VAL A 521 14.72 -13.06 -18.99
CA VAL A 521 15.74 -12.03 -19.21
C VAL A 521 17.13 -12.50 -18.77
N GLY A 522 17.21 -13.32 -17.72
CA GLY A 522 18.45 -13.75 -17.11
C GLY A 522 19.39 -14.47 -18.08
N ARG A 523 18.88 -15.40 -18.88
CA ARG A 523 19.68 -16.12 -19.90
C ARG A 523 20.24 -15.20 -20.99
N ARG A 524 19.50 -14.15 -21.39
CA ARG A 524 19.98 -13.17 -22.38
C ARG A 524 21.08 -12.29 -21.79
N LEU A 525 20.90 -11.83 -20.55
CA LEU A 525 21.91 -11.05 -19.84
C LEU A 525 23.17 -11.88 -19.55
N LEU A 526 23.04 -13.16 -19.23
CA LEU A 526 24.16 -14.09 -19.10
C LEU A 526 24.95 -14.21 -20.42
N ALA A 527 24.27 -14.39 -21.54
CA ALA A 527 24.91 -14.50 -22.86
C ALA A 527 25.65 -13.19 -23.23
N VAL A 528 25.07 -12.03 -22.90
CA VAL A 528 25.72 -10.73 -23.11
C VAL A 528 26.93 -10.58 -22.19
N GLY A 529 26.79 -10.88 -20.89
CA GLY A 529 27.88 -10.78 -19.92
C GLY A 529 29.05 -11.72 -20.23
N GLN A 530 28.78 -12.93 -20.74
CA GLN A 530 29.82 -13.86 -21.19
C GLN A 530 30.57 -13.37 -22.44
N ARG A 531 29.85 -12.72 -23.40
CA ARG A 531 30.50 -12.11 -24.57
C ARG A 531 31.44 -10.97 -24.21
N PHE A 532 31.17 -10.25 -23.14
CA PHE A 532 32.03 -9.16 -22.66
C PHE A 532 33.03 -9.59 -21.58
N GLY A 533 33.17 -10.90 -21.31
CA GLY A 533 34.13 -11.43 -20.33
C GLY A 533 33.86 -11.00 -18.86
N LEU A 534 32.63 -10.57 -18.56
CA LEU A 534 32.23 -10.06 -17.24
C LEU A 534 31.91 -11.20 -16.25
N PHE A 535 31.75 -12.42 -16.73
CA PHE A 535 31.60 -13.64 -15.92
C PHE A 535 32.72 -14.61 -16.27
N LYS A 536 33.55 -14.89 -15.28
CA LYS A 536 34.51 -16.02 -15.36
C LYS A 536 33.81 -17.34 -15.06
#